data_99754a2f48d816b767067d1f572a70e3
#
_entry.id   99754a2f48d816b767067d1f572a70e3
#
_cell.length_a   1.000
_cell.length_b   1.000
_cell.length_c   1.000
_cell.angle_alpha   90.00
_cell.angle_beta   90.00
_cell.angle_gamma   90.00
#
_symmetry.space_group_name_H-M   'P 1'
#
loop_
_entity.id
_entity.type
_entity.pdbx_description
1 polymer ?
#
loop_
_entity_poly.entity_id
_entity_poly.type
_entity_poly.pdbx_seq_one_letter_code
_entity_poly.pdbx_strand_id
1 'polypeptide(L)'
;MKTKSTVVQEAFKDYCFFCGTPCVNSEHHLIFGIGRKYAEEDGLKVPTCDNCHTIGEIVKRIHDNPMAEKLSKMFGQAIFERNECAKGATIDEAREKFRKRYGRSFW
;
A
#
# COMPACT_ATOMS: atom_id res chain seq x y z
N MET A 1 -3.40 -7.85 -16.14
CA MET A 1 -4.62 -7.13 -15.70
C MET A 1 -4.39 -6.54 -14.32
N LYS A 2 -4.73 -5.29 -14.13
CA LYS A 2 -4.57 -4.63 -12.83
C LYS A 2 -5.61 -5.12 -11.83
N THR A 3 -5.17 -5.40 -10.62
CA THR A 3 -6.04 -5.74 -9.51
C THR A 3 -6.61 -4.46 -8.91
N LYS A 4 -7.83 -4.51 -8.40
CA LYS A 4 -8.42 -3.36 -7.70
C LYS A 4 -7.79 -3.19 -6.33
N SER A 5 -7.71 -1.94 -5.88
CA SER A 5 -7.29 -1.63 -4.52
C SER A 5 -8.24 -2.27 -3.50
N THR A 6 -7.68 -2.87 -2.46
CA THR A 6 -8.46 -3.34 -1.31
C THR A 6 -8.49 -2.29 -0.19
N VAL A 7 -7.87 -1.14 -0.41
CA VAL A 7 -7.73 -0.06 0.59
C VAL A 7 -8.76 1.03 0.37
N VAL A 8 -8.92 1.46 -0.89
CA VAL A 8 -9.73 2.61 -1.26
C VAL A 8 -11.00 2.16 -1.97
N GLN A 9 -12.14 2.70 -1.55
CA GLN A 9 -13.42 2.42 -2.18
C GLN A 9 -13.47 3.00 -3.59
N GLU A 10 -14.28 2.41 -4.45
CA GLU A 10 -14.43 2.81 -5.85
C GLU A 10 -14.77 4.30 -5.99
N ALA A 11 -15.57 4.84 -5.07
CA ALA A 11 -15.97 6.25 -5.11
C ALA A 11 -14.78 7.21 -4.94
N PHE A 12 -13.67 6.74 -4.37
CA PHE A 12 -12.51 7.59 -4.06
C PHE A 12 -11.28 7.26 -4.90
N LYS A 13 -11.40 6.41 -5.89
CA LYS A 13 -10.27 5.91 -6.67
C LYS A 13 -9.52 6.99 -7.46
N ASP A 14 -10.16 8.13 -7.72
CA ASP A 14 -9.58 9.20 -8.53
C ASP A 14 -9.11 10.39 -7.67
N TYR A 15 -8.91 10.16 -6.38
CA TYR A 15 -8.43 11.19 -5.46
C TYR A 15 -7.21 10.67 -4.71
N CYS A 16 -6.21 11.53 -4.52
CA CYS A 16 -5.00 11.17 -3.79
C CYS A 16 -5.34 10.76 -2.36
N PHE A 17 -4.85 9.59 -1.96
CA PHE A 17 -5.09 9.05 -0.63
C PHE A 17 -4.52 9.93 0.48
N PHE A 18 -3.48 10.70 0.19
CA PHE A 18 -2.76 11.49 1.19
C PHE A 18 -3.21 12.94 1.26
N CYS A 19 -3.52 13.58 0.14
CA CYS A 19 -3.87 15.01 0.13
C CYS A 19 -5.26 15.32 -0.46
N GLY A 20 -5.91 14.31 -1.04
CA GLY A 20 -7.26 14.49 -1.58
C GLY A 20 -7.33 15.15 -2.95
N THR A 21 -6.20 15.55 -3.53
CA THR A 21 -6.18 16.16 -4.86
C THR A 21 -6.65 15.13 -5.90
N PRO A 22 -7.47 15.54 -6.89
CA PRO A 22 -7.84 14.63 -7.97
C PRO A 22 -6.60 14.10 -8.68
N CYS A 23 -6.54 12.78 -8.87
CA CYS A 23 -5.44 12.14 -9.58
C CYS A 23 -5.97 10.88 -10.28
N VAL A 24 -5.81 10.81 -11.58
CA VAL A 24 -6.31 9.69 -12.38
C VAL A 24 -5.13 8.86 -12.86
N ASN A 25 -5.27 7.53 -12.75
CA ASN A 25 -4.26 6.58 -13.22
C ASN A 25 -2.88 6.71 -12.55
N SER A 26 -2.84 7.27 -11.35
CA SER A 26 -1.61 7.39 -10.57
C SER A 26 -1.78 6.60 -9.28
N GLU A 27 -0.93 5.60 -9.06
CA GLU A 27 -1.05 4.70 -7.93
C GLU A 27 0.29 4.53 -7.23
N HIS A 28 0.23 4.42 -5.90
CA HIS A 28 1.38 4.04 -5.08
C HIS A 28 1.14 2.65 -4.51
N HIS A 29 2.07 1.74 -4.74
CA HIS A 29 2.05 0.42 -4.12
C HIS A 29 2.57 0.54 -2.71
N LEU A 30 1.76 0.15 -1.72
CA LEU A 30 2.12 0.33 -0.31
C LEU A 30 3.39 -0.42 0.04
N ILE A 31 3.59 -1.61 -0.56
CA ILE A 31 4.83 -2.36 -0.45
C ILE A 31 5.49 -2.31 -1.83
N PHE A 32 6.66 -1.73 -1.90
CA PHE A 32 7.36 -1.48 -3.15
C PHE A 32 8.76 -2.10 -3.12
N GLY A 33 9.51 -1.91 -4.21
CA GLY A 33 10.76 -2.61 -4.39
C GLY A 33 10.48 -4.07 -4.74
N ILE A 34 11.10 -5.01 -4.04
CA ILE A 34 10.96 -6.45 -4.31
C ILE A 34 9.49 -6.90 -4.17
N GLY A 35 8.75 -6.32 -3.23
CA GLY A 35 7.37 -6.70 -2.95
C GLY A 35 6.31 -6.08 -3.87
N ARG A 36 6.69 -5.20 -4.80
CA ARG A 36 5.73 -4.45 -5.61
C ARG A 36 4.78 -5.35 -6.40
N LYS A 37 5.31 -6.42 -6.97
CA LYS A 37 4.50 -7.37 -7.74
C LYS A 37 3.40 -7.99 -6.88
N TYR A 38 3.74 -8.40 -5.69
CA TYR A 38 2.78 -9.00 -4.77
C TYR A 38 1.77 -7.96 -4.27
N ALA A 39 2.21 -6.72 -4.05
CA ALA A 39 1.31 -5.64 -3.65
C ALA A 39 0.28 -5.36 -4.76
N GLU A 40 0.68 -5.41 -6.02
CA GLU A 40 -0.24 -5.27 -7.14
C GLU A 40 -1.27 -6.41 -7.13
N GLU A 41 -0.81 -7.65 -6.97
CA GLU A 41 -1.70 -8.81 -6.95
C GLU A 41 -2.65 -8.79 -5.76
N ASP A 42 -2.19 -8.31 -4.62
CA ASP A 42 -2.97 -8.30 -3.39
C ASP A 42 -3.84 -7.04 -3.23
N GLY A 43 -3.77 -6.10 -4.17
CA GLY A 43 -4.53 -4.86 -4.12
C GLY A 43 -4.04 -3.89 -3.05
N LEU A 44 -2.79 -3.98 -2.62
CA LEU A 44 -2.20 -3.12 -1.60
C LEU A 44 -1.62 -1.87 -2.26
N LYS A 45 -2.51 -1.03 -2.76
CA LYS A 45 -2.15 0.18 -3.48
C LYS A 45 -3.22 1.24 -3.29
N VAL A 46 -2.81 2.50 -3.41
CA VAL A 46 -3.71 3.65 -3.22
C VAL A 46 -3.48 4.67 -4.33
N PRO A 47 -4.52 5.43 -4.72
CA PRO A 47 -4.32 6.56 -5.64
C PRO A 47 -3.42 7.58 -4.96
N THR A 48 -2.45 8.11 -5.68
CA THR A 48 -1.46 9.03 -5.10
C THR A 48 -1.02 10.02 -6.16
N CYS A 49 -1.14 11.32 -5.88
CA CYS A 49 -0.67 12.34 -6.82
C CYS A 49 0.86 12.38 -6.85
N ASP A 50 1.42 12.94 -7.93
CA ASP A 50 2.87 12.97 -8.10
C ASP A 50 3.59 13.69 -6.97
N ASN A 51 3.01 14.78 -6.45
CA ASN A 51 3.62 15.54 -5.36
C ASN A 51 3.77 14.72 -4.09
N CYS A 52 2.75 13.92 -3.73
CA CYS A 52 2.83 13.04 -2.56
C CYS A 52 3.67 11.81 -2.81
N HIS A 53 3.90 11.44 -4.07
CA HIS A 53 4.58 10.19 -4.43
C HIS A 53 6.09 10.41 -4.61
N THR A 54 6.52 11.17 -5.60
CA THR A 54 7.92 11.28 -5.99
C THR A 54 8.42 12.71 -6.25
N ILE A 55 7.56 13.64 -6.64
CA ILE A 55 7.97 14.96 -7.14
C ILE A 55 8.02 16.04 -6.06
N GLY A 56 7.13 15.95 -5.07
CA GLY A 56 7.05 16.96 -4.02
C GLY A 56 8.26 17.00 -3.11
N GLU A 57 8.24 17.90 -2.12
CA GLU A 57 9.30 18.01 -1.13
C GLU A 57 9.49 16.69 -0.39
N ILE A 58 10.75 16.34 -0.09
CA ILE A 58 11.09 15.07 0.56
C ILE A 58 10.28 14.88 1.85
N VAL A 59 10.14 15.92 2.64
CA VAL A 59 9.43 15.82 3.93
C VAL A 59 7.90 15.62 3.78
N LYS A 60 7.38 15.77 2.57
CA LYS A 60 5.94 15.66 2.28
C LYS A 60 5.58 14.52 1.34
N ARG A 61 6.57 13.89 0.72
CA ARG A 61 6.32 12.78 -0.21
C ARG A 61 6.71 11.46 0.41
N ILE A 62 6.29 10.37 -0.23
CA ILE A 62 6.55 9.01 0.26
C ILE A 62 7.97 8.56 -0.09
N HIS A 63 8.30 8.57 -1.40
CA HIS A 63 9.59 8.05 -1.85
C HIS A 63 10.73 8.98 -1.44
N ASP A 64 11.87 8.37 -1.12
CA ASP A 64 13.08 9.02 -0.61
C ASP A 64 12.90 9.67 0.77
N ASN A 65 11.77 9.42 1.43
CA ASN A 65 11.52 9.80 2.81
C ASN A 65 11.49 8.51 3.64
N PRO A 66 12.58 8.17 4.37
CA PRO A 66 12.70 6.86 5.01
C PRO A 66 11.56 6.51 5.95
N MET A 67 11.05 7.48 6.71
CA MET A 67 9.96 7.21 7.64
C MET A 67 8.63 7.02 6.91
N ALA A 68 8.39 7.80 5.87
CA ALA A 68 7.17 7.63 5.06
C ALA A 68 7.19 6.31 4.31
N GLU A 69 8.34 5.89 3.79
CA GLU A 69 8.49 4.59 3.14
C GLU A 69 8.22 3.45 4.11
N LYS A 70 8.78 3.55 5.32
CA LYS A 70 8.55 2.55 6.36
C LYS A 70 7.07 2.47 6.74
N LEU A 71 6.45 3.63 6.96
CA LEU A 71 5.03 3.69 7.30
C LEU A 71 4.17 3.09 6.19
N SER A 72 4.49 3.38 4.93
CA SER A 72 3.79 2.81 3.80
C SER A 72 3.80 1.29 3.83
N LYS A 73 4.97 0.70 4.06
CA LYS A 73 5.11 -0.76 4.11
C LYS A 73 4.37 -1.37 5.31
N MET A 74 4.45 -0.73 6.46
CA MET A 74 3.73 -1.18 7.65
C MET A 74 2.21 -1.13 7.41
N PHE A 75 1.74 -0.06 6.79
CA PHE A 75 0.32 0.07 6.46
C PHE A 75 -0.12 -1.02 5.48
N GLY A 76 0.69 -1.28 4.46
CA GLY A 76 0.42 -2.37 3.51
C GLY A 76 0.29 -3.71 4.22
N GLN A 77 1.19 -4.01 5.15
CA GLN A 77 1.11 -5.24 5.94
C GLN A 77 -0.15 -5.27 6.80
N ALA A 78 -0.51 -4.16 7.44
CA ALA A 78 -1.74 -4.08 8.24
C ALA A 78 -2.98 -4.39 7.42
N ILE A 79 -3.07 -3.84 6.22
CA ILE A 79 -4.18 -4.10 5.31
C ILE A 79 -4.20 -5.57 4.86
N PHE A 80 -3.04 -6.13 4.52
CA PHE A 80 -2.94 -7.54 4.16
C PHE A 80 -3.46 -8.43 5.29
N GLU A 81 -3.01 -8.18 6.52
CA GLU A 81 -3.44 -8.97 7.68
C GLU A 81 -4.93 -8.81 7.92
N ARG A 82 -5.46 -7.59 7.81
CA ARG A 82 -6.91 -7.36 7.92
C ARG A 82 -7.69 -8.17 6.88
N ASN A 83 -7.21 -8.16 5.63
CA ASN A 83 -7.89 -8.88 4.55
C ASN A 83 -7.89 -10.38 4.79
N GLU A 84 -6.79 -10.93 5.29
CA GLU A 84 -6.72 -12.36 5.61
C GLU A 84 -7.61 -12.72 6.80
N CYS A 85 -7.65 -11.87 7.82
CA CYS A 85 -8.55 -12.09 8.96
C CYS A 85 -10.02 -12.04 8.54
N ALA A 86 -10.36 -11.19 7.58
CA ALA A 86 -11.72 -11.14 7.03
C ALA A 86 -12.10 -12.44 6.30
N LYS A 87 -11.11 -13.20 5.84
CA LYS A 87 -11.32 -14.51 5.20
C LYS A 87 -11.32 -15.65 6.22
N GLY A 88 -11.14 -15.37 7.50
CA GLY A 88 -11.18 -16.35 8.57
C GLY A 88 -9.85 -16.71 9.22
N ALA A 89 -8.74 -16.13 8.79
CA ALA A 89 -7.44 -16.38 9.39
C ALA A 89 -7.34 -15.72 10.77
N THR A 90 -6.55 -16.32 11.67
CA THR A 90 -6.16 -15.63 12.89
C THR A 90 -5.10 -14.59 12.55
N ILE A 91 -4.84 -13.67 13.50
CA ILE A 91 -3.82 -12.64 13.26
C ILE A 91 -2.42 -13.26 13.10
N ASP A 92 -2.13 -14.33 13.85
CA ASP A 92 -0.85 -15.03 13.73
C ASP A 92 -0.71 -15.73 12.38
N GLU A 93 -1.78 -16.35 11.91
CA GLU A 93 -1.81 -16.97 10.59
C GLU A 93 -1.62 -15.93 9.48
N ALA A 94 -2.30 -14.79 9.59
CA ALA A 94 -2.20 -13.70 8.62
C ALA A 94 -0.77 -13.16 8.55
N ARG A 95 -0.15 -12.96 9.71
CA ARG A 95 1.24 -12.46 9.78
C ARG A 95 2.23 -13.45 9.19
N GLU A 96 2.07 -14.73 9.48
CA GLU A 96 2.96 -15.75 8.93
C GLU A 96 2.80 -15.85 7.42
N LYS A 97 1.58 -15.74 6.92
CA LYS A 97 1.31 -15.72 5.47
C LYS A 97 1.98 -14.51 4.81
N PHE A 98 1.91 -13.34 5.46
CA PHE A 98 2.59 -12.16 4.96
C PHE A 98 4.09 -12.35 4.89
N ARG A 99 4.70 -12.89 5.97
CA ARG A 99 6.15 -13.14 5.99
C ARG A 99 6.60 -14.07 4.87
N LYS A 100 5.84 -15.13 4.61
CA LYS A 100 6.16 -16.07 3.54
C LYS A 100 6.06 -15.42 2.16
N ARG A 101 5.05 -14.57 1.96
CA ARG A 101 4.81 -13.94 0.66
C ARG A 101 5.77 -12.79 0.38
N TYR A 102 6.01 -11.93 1.35
CA TYR A 102 6.84 -10.73 1.18
C TYR A 102 8.28 -10.90 1.68
N GLY A 103 8.60 -12.03 2.28
CA GLY A 103 9.96 -12.33 2.73
C GLY A 103 10.31 -11.79 4.09
N ARG A 104 9.46 -10.98 4.71
CA ARG A 104 9.71 -10.40 6.02
C ARG A 104 8.45 -9.78 6.61
N SER A 105 8.49 -9.49 7.92
CA SER A 105 7.50 -8.62 8.56
C SER A 105 8.10 -7.21 8.71
N PHE A 106 7.25 -6.19 8.60
CA PHE A 106 7.65 -4.80 8.79
C PHE A 106 7.41 -4.31 10.23
N TRP A 107 6.91 -5.17 11.10
CA TRP A 107 6.87 -4.90 12.55
C TRP A 107 7.18 -6.13 13.37
#